data_eda534fc57164e15bd85ce4bd7f894db
#
_entry.id   eda534fc57164e15bd85ce4bd7f894db
#
_cell.length_a   1.000
_cell.length_b   1.000
_cell.length_c   1.000
_cell.angle_alpha   90.00
_cell.angle_beta   90.00
_cell.angle_gamma   90.00
#
_symmetry.space_group_name_H-M   'P 1'
#
loop_
_entity.id
_entity.type
_entity.pdbx_description
1 polymer ?
#
loop_
_entity_poly.entity_id
_entity_poly.type
_entity_poly.pdbx_seq_one_letter_code
_entity_poly.pdbx_strand_id
1 'polypeptide(L)'
;MGCLVASATMIVAWISSKSLKRENAILTIRKGVFISFISTLFLMVTMFIQLSHTNELIAYILGVFFLLVGIGISLPNCLSLALVNFSKTAGTSGAILSLGYYLIVSLCTIIIGMTHTGSLLVLPVFCSIILIIALSFIYFLKNNDMNSSQF
;
A
#
# COMPACT_ATOMS: atom_id res chain seq x y z
N MET A 1 17.80 -5.28 -6.56
CA MET A 1 16.45 -4.70 -6.30
C MET A 1 15.31 -5.54 -6.90
N GLY A 2 15.35 -5.94 -8.19
CA GLY A 2 14.27 -6.72 -8.82
C GLY A 2 13.91 -8.04 -8.12
N CYS A 3 14.90 -8.82 -7.66
CA CYS A 3 14.65 -10.08 -6.94
C CYS A 3 13.93 -9.88 -5.60
N LEU A 4 14.18 -8.77 -4.89
CA LEU A 4 13.47 -8.45 -3.64
C LEU A 4 12.00 -8.11 -3.90
N VAL A 5 11.71 -7.36 -4.96
CA VAL A 5 10.33 -7.05 -5.36
C VAL A 5 9.62 -8.31 -5.80
N ALA A 6 10.27 -9.17 -6.60
CA ALA A 6 9.71 -10.43 -7.05
C ALA A 6 9.41 -11.40 -5.89
N SER A 7 10.31 -11.53 -4.92
CA SER A 7 10.09 -12.38 -3.74
C SER A 7 8.96 -11.84 -2.85
N ALA A 8 8.90 -10.53 -2.64
CA ALA A 8 7.82 -9.89 -1.89
C ALA A 8 6.45 -10.13 -2.57
N THR A 9 6.35 -9.95 -3.88
CA THR A 9 5.10 -10.20 -4.63
C THR A 9 4.69 -11.66 -4.63
N MET A 10 5.63 -12.60 -4.67
CA MET A 10 5.35 -14.04 -4.60
C MET A 10 4.79 -14.45 -3.22
N ILE A 11 5.38 -13.97 -2.13
CA ILE A 11 4.88 -14.21 -0.76
C ILE A 11 3.48 -13.63 -0.62
N VAL A 12 3.26 -12.42 -1.11
CA VAL A 12 1.97 -11.74 -1.10
C VAL A 12 0.91 -12.51 -1.87
N ALA A 13 1.22 -12.98 -3.08
CA ALA A 13 0.30 -13.77 -3.89
C ALA A 13 -0.11 -15.07 -3.17
N TRP A 14 0.83 -15.71 -2.49
CA TRP A 14 0.58 -16.93 -1.73
C TRP A 14 -0.32 -16.69 -0.50
N ILE A 15 -0.09 -15.60 0.24
CA ILE A 15 -0.93 -15.22 1.39
C ILE A 15 -2.33 -14.80 0.94
N SER A 16 -2.42 -14.02 -0.15
CA SER A 16 -3.68 -13.51 -0.69
C SER A 16 -4.56 -14.62 -1.28
N SER A 17 -3.98 -15.67 -1.86
CA SER A 17 -4.73 -16.80 -2.42
C SER A 17 -5.58 -17.56 -1.39
N LYS A 18 -5.23 -17.52 -0.11
CA LYS A 18 -5.98 -18.12 1.00
C LYS A 18 -7.16 -17.27 1.50
N SER A 19 -7.28 -16.02 1.07
CA SER A 19 -8.20 -15.03 1.66
C SER A 19 -9.42 -14.70 0.76
N LEU A 20 -9.90 -15.66 0.00
CA LEU A 20 -10.94 -15.48 -1.05
C LEU A 20 -12.36 -15.17 -0.53
N LYS A 21 -12.63 -15.11 0.78
CA LYS A 21 -13.94 -14.74 1.31
C LYS A 21 -14.03 -13.22 1.51
N ARG A 22 -15.16 -12.58 1.08
CA ARG A 22 -15.41 -11.13 1.15
C ARG A 22 -15.16 -10.51 2.53
N GLU A 23 -15.57 -11.18 3.61
CA GLU A 23 -15.32 -10.72 4.98
C GLU A 23 -13.83 -10.71 5.33
N ASN A 24 -13.07 -11.68 4.80
CA ASN A 24 -11.64 -11.74 4.99
C ASN A 24 -10.87 -10.69 4.19
N ALA A 25 -11.41 -10.21 3.05
CA ALA A 25 -10.74 -9.21 2.21
C ALA A 25 -10.56 -7.88 2.94
N ILE A 26 -11.59 -7.37 3.62
CA ILE A 26 -11.51 -6.11 4.39
C ILE A 26 -10.50 -6.23 5.53
N LEU A 27 -10.51 -7.34 6.25
CA LEU A 27 -9.54 -7.60 7.31
C LEU A 27 -8.11 -7.70 6.76
N THR A 28 -7.94 -8.31 5.58
CA THR A 28 -6.64 -8.46 4.92
C THR A 28 -6.12 -7.11 4.43
N ILE A 29 -6.96 -6.26 3.84
CA ILE A 29 -6.63 -4.89 3.46
C ILE A 29 -6.15 -4.10 4.69
N ARG A 30 -6.90 -4.17 5.79
CA ARG A 30 -6.55 -3.46 7.03
C ARG A 30 -5.22 -3.92 7.62
N LYS A 31 -4.94 -5.23 7.60
CA LYS A 31 -3.65 -5.79 8.02
C LYS A 31 -2.51 -5.32 7.11
N GLY A 32 -2.71 -5.34 5.80
CA GLY A 32 -1.70 -4.88 4.83
C GLY A 32 -1.38 -3.39 4.98
N VAL A 33 -2.39 -2.53 5.14
CA VAL A 33 -2.20 -1.10 5.38
C VAL A 33 -1.47 -0.86 6.72
N PHE A 34 -1.80 -1.63 7.76
CA PHE A 34 -1.14 -1.53 9.06
C PHE A 34 0.34 -1.94 8.99
N ILE A 35 0.67 -3.03 8.26
CA ILE A 35 2.05 -3.44 8.01
C ILE A 35 2.81 -2.34 7.26
N SER A 36 2.23 -1.76 6.21
CA SER A 36 2.83 -0.65 5.46
C SER A 36 3.08 0.57 6.35
N PHE A 37 2.15 0.88 7.26
CA PHE A 37 2.29 2.00 8.18
C PHE A 37 3.44 1.79 9.17
N ILE A 38 3.54 0.61 9.78
CA ILE A 38 4.67 0.27 10.68
C ILE A 38 6.00 0.34 9.91
N SER A 39 6.04 -0.20 8.69
CA SER A 39 7.26 -0.17 7.86
C SER A 39 7.69 1.26 7.52
N THR A 40 6.74 2.14 7.25
CA THR A 40 7.03 3.55 6.96
C THR A 40 7.55 4.28 8.19
N LEU A 41 6.97 4.01 9.38
CA LEU A 41 7.48 4.52 10.65
C LEU A 41 8.90 4.01 10.93
N PHE A 42 9.16 2.73 10.68
CA PHE A 42 10.50 2.15 10.81
C PHE A 42 11.50 2.85 9.90
N LEU A 43 11.16 3.10 8.63
CA LEU A 43 11.99 3.86 7.69
C LEU A 43 12.25 5.28 8.17
N MET A 44 11.26 5.96 8.73
CA MET A 44 11.45 7.29 9.32
C MET A 44 12.42 7.26 10.49
N VAL A 45 12.25 6.32 11.41
CA VAL A 45 13.11 6.18 12.60
C VAL A 45 14.56 5.88 12.21
N THR A 46 14.79 5.01 11.23
CA THR A 46 16.16 4.68 10.77
C THR A 46 16.91 5.88 10.22
N MET A 47 16.21 6.85 9.63
CA MET A 47 16.82 8.09 9.13
C MET A 47 17.19 9.07 10.24
N PHE A 48 16.52 9.04 11.40
CA PHE A 48 16.86 9.87 12.56
C PHE A 48 18.02 9.31 13.39
N ILE A 49 18.18 7.98 13.38
CA ILE A 49 19.27 7.30 14.11
C ILE A 49 20.47 7.22 13.18
N GLN A 50 21.35 8.20 13.15
CA GLN A 50 22.60 8.24 12.34
C GLN A 50 23.40 6.91 12.48
N LEU A 51 22.95 5.87 11.76
CA LEU A 51 23.59 4.57 11.73
C LEU A 51 24.84 4.62 10.83
N SER A 52 25.75 3.67 11.01
CA SER A 52 26.85 3.47 10.05
C SER A 52 26.27 3.21 8.65
N HIS A 53 26.85 3.77 7.62
CA HIS A 53 26.38 3.75 6.23
C HIS A 53 25.91 2.36 5.75
N THR A 54 26.61 1.30 6.13
CA THR A 54 26.24 -0.08 5.78
C THR A 54 24.97 -0.54 6.49
N ASN A 55 24.84 -0.21 7.79
CA ASN A 55 23.65 -0.59 8.59
C ASN A 55 22.42 0.20 8.18
N GLU A 56 22.58 1.45 7.78
CA GLU A 56 21.54 2.30 7.23
C GLU A 56 20.96 1.71 5.94
N LEU A 57 21.81 1.28 5.01
CA LEU A 57 21.39 0.64 3.77
C LEU A 57 20.61 -0.67 4.01
N ILE A 58 21.10 -1.51 4.92
CA ILE A 58 20.43 -2.77 5.25
C ILE A 58 19.04 -2.50 5.87
N ALA A 59 18.97 -1.59 6.84
CA ALA A 59 17.73 -1.22 7.49
C ALA A 59 16.72 -0.61 6.49
N TYR A 60 17.20 0.23 5.56
CA TYR A 60 16.39 0.81 4.50
C TYR A 60 15.82 -0.26 3.55
N ILE A 61 16.64 -1.20 3.10
CA ILE A 61 16.21 -2.31 2.23
C ILE A 61 15.15 -3.17 2.92
N LEU A 62 15.34 -3.49 4.21
CA LEU A 62 14.36 -4.25 4.99
C LEU A 62 13.05 -3.48 5.15
N GLY A 63 13.11 -2.19 5.48
CA GLY A 63 11.92 -1.35 5.62
C GLY A 63 11.13 -1.26 4.31
N VAL A 64 11.80 -1.03 3.18
CA VAL A 64 11.16 -1.01 1.85
C VAL A 64 10.56 -2.38 1.50
N PHE A 65 11.22 -3.47 1.85
CA PHE A 65 10.69 -4.82 1.64
C PHE A 65 9.35 -5.04 2.36
N PHE A 66 9.28 -4.73 3.65
CA PHE A 66 8.02 -4.86 4.41
C PHE A 66 6.93 -3.90 3.93
N LEU A 67 7.31 -2.70 3.49
CA LEU A 67 6.38 -1.75 2.89
C LEU A 67 5.77 -2.32 1.60
N LEU A 68 6.57 -2.90 0.72
CA LEU A 68 6.10 -3.55 -0.51
C LEU A 68 5.21 -4.76 -0.23
N VAL A 69 5.53 -5.56 0.80
CA VAL A 69 4.67 -6.67 1.24
C VAL A 69 3.30 -6.15 1.68
N GLY A 70 3.24 -5.11 2.50
CA GLY A 70 1.99 -4.53 2.98
C GLY A 70 1.13 -3.96 1.85
N ILE A 71 1.72 -3.19 0.93
CA ILE A 71 1.03 -2.65 -0.26
C ILE A 71 0.54 -3.79 -1.16
N GLY A 72 1.40 -4.77 -1.41
CA GLY A 72 1.08 -5.92 -2.25
C GLY A 72 -0.06 -6.77 -1.72
N ILE A 73 -0.24 -6.87 -0.40
CA ILE A 73 -1.41 -7.53 0.20
C ILE A 73 -2.66 -6.67 0.05
N SER A 74 -2.57 -5.36 0.27
CA SER A 74 -3.72 -4.46 0.27
C SER A 74 -4.29 -4.24 -1.13
N LEU A 75 -3.43 -3.99 -2.11
CA LEU A 75 -3.81 -3.50 -3.44
C LEU A 75 -4.69 -4.49 -4.22
N PRO A 76 -4.34 -5.79 -4.38
CA PRO A 76 -5.18 -6.73 -5.12
C PRO A 76 -6.52 -7.00 -4.42
N ASN A 77 -6.56 -6.96 -3.08
CA ASN A 77 -7.79 -7.12 -2.32
C ASN A 77 -8.71 -5.90 -2.47
N CYS A 78 -8.16 -4.67 -2.50
CA CYS A 78 -8.93 -3.46 -2.81
C CYS A 78 -9.52 -3.50 -4.22
N LEU A 79 -8.72 -3.88 -5.23
CA LEU A 79 -9.16 -3.99 -6.63
C LEU A 79 -10.25 -5.05 -6.78
N SER A 80 -10.08 -6.21 -6.16
CA SER A 80 -11.08 -7.27 -6.17
C SER A 80 -12.40 -6.81 -5.54
N LEU A 81 -12.34 -6.12 -4.40
CA LEU A 81 -13.53 -5.62 -3.72
C LEU A 81 -14.25 -4.55 -4.54
N ALA A 82 -13.52 -3.66 -5.20
CA ALA A 82 -14.08 -2.64 -6.08
C ALA A 82 -14.84 -3.23 -7.28
N LEU A 83 -14.38 -4.37 -7.81
CA LEU A 83 -14.98 -5.01 -8.98
C LEU A 83 -16.13 -5.97 -8.68
N VAL A 84 -16.36 -6.34 -7.41
CA VAL A 84 -17.41 -7.31 -7.01
C VAL A 84 -18.79 -6.90 -7.53
N ASN A 85 -19.14 -5.63 -7.46
CA ASN A 85 -20.46 -5.13 -7.88
C ASN A 85 -20.61 -5.00 -9.42
N PHE A 86 -19.52 -5.12 -10.16
CA PHE A 86 -19.46 -4.96 -11.62
C PHE A 86 -19.15 -6.28 -12.35
N SER A 87 -19.55 -7.41 -11.78
CA SER A 87 -19.24 -8.74 -12.31
C SER A 87 -19.73 -8.95 -13.76
N LYS A 88 -20.85 -8.33 -14.16
CA LYS A 88 -21.39 -8.40 -15.53
C LYS A 88 -20.60 -7.60 -16.56
N THR A 89 -19.87 -6.58 -16.12
CA THR A 89 -19.08 -5.67 -16.97
C THR A 89 -17.61 -5.62 -16.49
N ALA A 90 -17.13 -6.70 -15.87
CA ALA A 90 -15.85 -6.78 -15.20
C ALA A 90 -14.67 -6.35 -16.08
N GLY A 91 -14.70 -6.67 -17.39
CA GLY A 91 -13.65 -6.27 -18.33
C GLY A 91 -13.56 -4.76 -18.51
N THR A 92 -14.69 -4.11 -18.80
CA THR A 92 -14.72 -2.64 -19.00
C THR A 92 -14.47 -1.88 -17.69
N SER A 93 -15.08 -2.33 -16.61
CA SER A 93 -14.89 -1.71 -15.29
C SER A 93 -13.45 -1.87 -14.81
N GLY A 94 -12.83 -3.03 -15.05
CA GLY A 94 -11.43 -3.28 -14.74
C GLY A 94 -10.48 -2.40 -15.57
N ALA A 95 -10.78 -2.19 -16.86
CA ALA A 95 -9.98 -1.32 -17.72
C ALA A 95 -10.02 0.15 -17.24
N ILE A 96 -11.20 0.67 -16.90
CA ILE A 96 -11.37 2.04 -16.38
C ILE A 96 -10.66 2.20 -15.04
N LEU A 97 -10.82 1.24 -14.13
CA LEU A 97 -10.16 1.25 -12.82
C LEU A 97 -8.63 1.22 -12.95
N SER A 98 -8.11 0.39 -13.86
CA SER A 98 -6.68 0.30 -14.14
C SER A 98 -6.13 1.59 -14.74
N LEU A 99 -6.87 2.21 -15.66
CA LEU A 99 -6.49 3.49 -16.25
C LEU A 99 -6.38 4.58 -15.17
N GLY A 100 -7.40 4.70 -14.31
CA GLY A 100 -7.40 5.65 -13.19
C GLY A 100 -6.24 5.41 -12.23
N TYR A 101 -5.99 4.15 -11.88
CA TYR A 101 -4.87 3.75 -11.04
C TYR A 101 -3.52 4.17 -11.66
N TYR A 102 -3.27 3.85 -12.94
CA TYR A 102 -2.01 4.19 -13.58
C TYR A 102 -1.82 5.70 -13.75
N LEU A 103 -2.89 6.48 -13.97
CA LEU A 103 -2.80 7.94 -14.00
C LEU A 103 -2.36 8.50 -12.64
N ILE A 104 -2.94 8.03 -11.54
CA ILE A 104 -2.55 8.46 -10.19
C ILE A 104 -1.11 8.08 -9.90
N VAL A 105 -0.70 6.85 -10.20
CA VAL A 105 0.69 6.38 -10.00
C VAL A 105 1.67 7.21 -10.82
N SER A 106 1.33 7.53 -12.07
CA SER A 106 2.16 8.35 -12.95
C SER A 106 2.35 9.77 -12.38
N LEU A 107 1.26 10.41 -11.93
CA LEU A 107 1.33 11.73 -11.28
C LEU A 107 2.19 11.70 -10.02
N CYS A 108 1.99 10.72 -9.14
CA CYS A 108 2.80 10.56 -7.94
C CYS A 108 4.28 10.35 -8.28
N THR A 109 4.58 9.57 -9.31
CA THR A 109 5.95 9.31 -9.76
C THR A 109 6.63 10.58 -10.28
N ILE A 110 5.90 11.40 -11.06
CA ILE A 110 6.40 12.68 -11.54
C ILE A 110 6.72 13.61 -10.36
N ILE A 111 5.80 13.73 -9.40
CA ILE A 111 5.99 14.59 -8.21
C ILE A 111 7.21 14.12 -7.41
N ILE A 112 7.34 12.81 -7.16
CA ILE A 112 8.50 12.24 -6.46
C ILE A 112 9.79 12.51 -7.24
N GLY A 113 9.78 12.33 -8.58
CA GLY A 113 10.91 12.60 -9.44
C GLY A 113 11.37 14.06 -9.39
N MET A 114 10.43 15.00 -9.37
CA MET A 114 10.74 16.43 -9.27
C MET A 114 11.25 16.86 -7.89
N THR A 115 10.84 16.17 -6.84
CA THR A 115 11.27 16.47 -5.46
C THR A 115 12.52 15.67 -5.04
N HIS A 116 13.01 14.78 -5.90
CA HIS A 116 14.15 13.92 -5.59
C HIS A 116 15.46 14.73 -5.61
N THR A 117 15.95 15.06 -4.43
CA THR A 117 17.24 15.77 -4.21
C THR A 117 18.42 14.82 -3.90
N GLY A 118 18.31 13.53 -4.23
CA GLY A 118 19.30 12.50 -3.83
C GLY A 118 19.14 12.00 -2.39
N SER A 119 18.21 12.54 -1.63
CA SER A 119 17.95 12.14 -0.24
C SER A 119 17.05 10.89 -0.17
N LEU A 120 17.43 9.92 0.67
CA LEU A 120 16.63 8.73 0.97
C LEU A 120 15.33 9.06 1.74
N LEU A 121 15.22 10.28 2.28
CA LEU A 121 14.04 10.74 3.06
C LEU A 121 12.78 10.95 2.21
N VAL A 122 12.92 11.24 0.92
CA VAL A 122 11.79 11.60 0.05
C VAL A 122 10.75 10.47 0.00
N LEU A 123 11.19 9.23 -0.15
CA LEU A 123 10.30 8.07 -0.26
C LEU A 123 9.50 7.79 1.03
N PRO A 124 10.10 7.70 2.24
CA PRO A 124 9.33 7.50 3.47
C PRO A 124 8.34 8.62 3.78
N VAL A 125 8.72 9.88 3.52
CA VAL A 125 7.82 11.03 3.72
C VAL A 125 6.60 10.94 2.80
N PHE A 126 6.83 10.66 1.52
CA PHE A 126 5.73 10.52 0.55
C PHE A 126 4.80 9.35 0.89
N CYS A 127 5.36 8.19 1.24
CA CYS A 127 4.59 7.03 1.66
C CYS A 127 3.78 7.29 2.93
N SER A 128 4.34 8.02 3.91
CA SER A 128 3.60 8.36 5.15
C SER A 128 2.40 9.26 4.88
N ILE A 129 2.53 10.25 4.01
CA ILE A 129 1.42 11.13 3.62
C ILE A 129 0.29 10.32 2.96
N ILE A 130 0.61 9.47 1.99
CA ILE A 130 -0.38 8.63 1.30
C ILE A 130 -1.06 7.67 2.27
N LEU A 131 -0.30 7.04 3.18
CA LEU A 131 -0.86 6.11 4.16
C LEU A 131 -1.76 6.81 5.18
N ILE A 132 -1.43 8.02 5.61
CA ILE A 132 -2.29 8.83 6.50
C ILE A 132 -3.62 9.14 5.81
N ILE A 133 -3.58 9.54 4.53
CA ILE A 133 -4.79 9.80 3.74
C ILE A 133 -5.62 8.51 3.62
N ALA A 134 -4.99 7.38 3.31
CA ALA A 134 -5.66 6.09 3.19
C ALA A 134 -6.32 5.65 4.50
N LEU A 135 -5.61 5.79 5.63
CA LEU A 135 -6.14 5.47 6.97
C LEU A 135 -7.31 6.39 7.35
N SER A 136 -7.22 7.69 7.06
CA SER A 136 -8.29 8.65 7.30
C SER A 136 -9.55 8.27 6.52
N PHE A 137 -9.40 7.84 5.27
CA PHE A 137 -10.52 7.42 4.43
C PHE A 137 -11.18 6.13 4.95
N ILE A 138 -10.39 5.14 5.35
CA ILE A 138 -10.88 3.89 5.95
C ILE A 138 -11.65 4.18 7.26
N TYR A 139 -11.14 5.09 8.07
CA TYR A 139 -11.79 5.49 9.32
C TYR A 139 -13.14 6.18 9.08
N PHE A 140 -13.19 7.08 8.08
CA PHE A 140 -14.40 7.80 7.70
C PHE A 140 -15.50 6.85 7.19
N LEU A 141 -15.15 5.88 6.32
CA LEU A 141 -16.08 4.87 5.83
C LEU A 141 -16.65 4.02 6.97
N LYS A 142 -15.81 3.58 7.90
CA LYS A 142 -16.26 2.79 9.05
C LYS A 142 -17.25 3.55 9.93
N ASN A 143 -17.06 4.84 10.12
CA ASN A 143 -17.95 5.66 10.94
C ASN A 143 -19.33 5.85 10.29
N ASN A 144 -19.38 5.95 8.96
CA ASN A 144 -20.63 6.03 8.21
C ASN A 144 -21.42 4.72 8.25
N ASP A 145 -20.76 3.55 8.15
CA ASP A 145 -21.43 2.25 8.22
C ASP A 145 -22.07 2.00 9.60
N MET A 146 -21.44 2.46 10.67
CA MET A 146 -22.01 2.36 12.02
C MET A 146 -23.22 3.27 12.24
N ASN A 147 -23.26 4.44 11.59
CA ASN A 147 -24.41 5.33 11.64
C ASN A 147 -25.59 4.84 10.79
N SER A 148 -25.35 4.13 9.69
CA SER A 148 -26.42 3.59 8.84
C SER A 148 -27.07 2.31 9.39
N SER A 149 -26.44 1.64 10.34
CA SER A 149 -26.98 0.45 11.01
C SER A 149 -27.90 0.76 12.21
N GLN A 150 -28.08 2.06 12.53
CA GLN A 150 -28.97 2.51 13.62
C GLN A 150 -30.36 3.01 13.12
N PHE A 151 -30.61 2.96 11.83
CA PHE A 151 -31.93 3.20 11.20
C PHE A 151 -32.41 1.96 10.50
#